data_0966d16c3200eeb0a51e73228d53b91e
#
_entry.id   0966d16c3200eeb0a51e73228d53b91e
#
_cell.length_a   1.000
_cell.length_b   1.000
_cell.length_c   1.000
_cell.angle_alpha   90.00
_cell.angle_beta   90.00
_cell.angle_gamma   90.00
#
_symmetry.space_group_name_H-M   'P 1'
#
loop_
_entity.id
_entity.type
_entity.pdbx_description
1 polymer ?
#
loop_
_entity_poly.entity_id
_entity_poly.type
_entity_poly.pdbx_seq_one_letter_code
_entity_poly.pdbx_strand_id
1 'polypeptide(L)'
;MTESNLSTIPTSSVYKSESSFQLHQRMAKSLCQSNLVPQQYQGQKGLPNCLVALEMANRMNISPLVVMQNMNVIQGKPSWSAQFIIATITGCGRFDDFDYEMNGEKEDLKVRCTATRVKDSKEIKGSWVSIGMARQENWVKNPKWKSMPEHMLKYRAATFFGRQYVADLLLGIQTEDEIVDISPVDITPKGKVTAEEVKGQEGESSWEAVEKPQEEPDDFF
;
A
#
# COMPACT_ATOMS: atom_id res chain seq x y z
N MET A 1 2.47 -25.93 13.43
CA MET A 1 1.26 -25.17 13.08
C MET A 1 1.54 -23.74 13.51
N THR A 2 1.95 -22.88 12.60
CA THR A 2 2.12 -21.45 12.86
C THR A 2 0.81 -20.79 12.51
N GLU A 3 0.08 -20.36 13.52
CA GLU A 3 -1.14 -19.56 13.35
C GLU A 3 -0.81 -18.31 12.55
N SER A 4 -1.59 -18.03 11.53
CA SER A 4 -1.47 -16.84 10.69
C SER A 4 -1.82 -15.59 11.51
N ASN A 5 -0.81 -14.83 11.91
CA ASN A 5 -0.92 -13.63 12.74
C ASN A 5 -1.47 -12.39 12.00
N LEU A 6 -2.32 -12.56 11.00
CA LEU A 6 -2.94 -11.42 10.29
C LEU A 6 -3.97 -10.66 11.13
N SER A 7 -4.48 -11.26 12.23
CA SER A 7 -5.55 -10.66 13.03
C SER A 7 -5.09 -10.03 14.36
N THR A 8 -3.84 -10.21 14.75
CA THR A 8 -3.33 -9.64 16.01
C THR A 8 -2.64 -8.30 15.77
N ILE A 9 -3.10 -7.25 16.46
CA ILE A 9 -2.40 -5.96 16.49
C ILE A 9 -1.01 -6.20 17.09
N PRO A 10 0.08 -5.83 16.38
CA PRO A 10 1.43 -6.02 16.91
C PRO A 10 1.60 -5.39 18.29
N THR A 11 2.44 -5.97 19.12
CA THR A 11 2.70 -5.46 20.48
C THR A 11 3.21 -4.01 20.48
N SER A 12 3.85 -3.60 19.39
CA SER A 12 4.38 -2.25 19.15
C SER A 12 3.48 -1.35 18.32
N SER A 13 2.23 -1.75 18.01
CA SER A 13 1.32 -0.94 17.20
C SER A 13 1.15 0.48 17.76
N VAL A 14 1.13 1.47 16.85
CA VAL A 14 0.85 2.88 17.15
C VAL A 14 -0.45 3.04 17.95
N TYR A 15 -1.46 2.26 17.63
CA TYR A 15 -2.83 2.38 18.16
C TYR A 15 -3.14 1.46 19.35
N LYS A 16 -2.15 0.79 19.93
CA LYS A 16 -2.37 -0.18 21.02
C LYS A 16 -2.77 0.48 22.34
N SER A 17 -2.22 1.65 22.65
CA SER A 17 -2.47 2.38 23.89
C SER A 17 -2.19 3.87 23.69
N GLU A 18 -2.74 4.69 24.59
CA GLU A 18 -2.46 6.14 24.60
C GLU A 18 -0.96 6.44 24.70
N SER A 19 -0.25 5.74 25.57
CA SER A 19 1.21 5.90 25.71
C SER A 19 1.98 5.53 24.45
N SER A 20 1.55 4.45 23.76
CA SER A 20 2.12 4.06 22.47
C SER A 20 1.85 5.15 21.42
N PHE A 21 0.63 5.63 21.32
CA PHE A 21 0.26 6.69 20.38
C PHE A 21 1.07 7.95 20.61
N GLN A 22 1.20 8.42 21.85
CA GLN A 22 2.00 9.60 22.19
C GLN A 22 3.49 9.43 21.86
N LEU A 23 4.06 8.23 22.08
CA LEU A 23 5.43 7.94 21.69
C LEU A 23 5.60 8.06 20.16
N HIS A 24 4.73 7.40 19.41
CA HIS A 24 4.80 7.42 17.94
C HIS A 24 4.51 8.82 17.37
N GLN A 25 3.64 9.61 18.03
CA GLN A 25 3.42 10.98 17.65
C GLN A 25 4.68 11.85 17.84
N ARG A 26 5.46 11.65 18.91
CA ARG A 26 6.76 12.32 19.11
C ARG A 26 7.79 11.89 18.07
N MET A 27 7.85 10.59 17.74
CA MET A 27 8.69 10.08 16.66
C MET A 27 8.31 10.69 15.32
N ALA A 28 7.02 10.72 14.98
CA ALA A 28 6.51 11.33 13.77
C ALA A 28 6.86 12.83 13.67
N LYS A 29 6.78 13.58 14.78
CA LYS A 29 7.21 14.99 14.83
C LYS A 29 8.70 15.15 14.51
N SER A 30 9.55 14.27 14.99
CA SER A 30 10.98 14.29 14.67
C SER A 30 11.26 13.94 13.22
N LEU A 31 10.57 12.92 12.70
CA LEU A 31 10.73 12.48 11.31
C LEU A 31 10.24 13.53 10.30
N CYS A 32 9.11 14.18 10.56
CA CYS A 32 8.57 15.17 9.63
C CYS A 32 9.40 16.47 9.56
N GLN A 33 10.28 16.71 10.53
CA GLN A 33 11.24 17.82 10.50
C GLN A 33 12.54 17.49 9.77
N SER A 34 12.75 16.22 9.43
CA SER A 34 13.96 15.76 8.73
C SER A 34 13.84 16.02 7.23
N ASN A 35 14.94 16.45 6.62
CA ASN A 35 15.09 16.55 5.16
C ASN A 35 15.50 15.21 4.50
N LEU A 36 15.73 14.16 5.30
CA LEU A 36 16.06 12.81 4.81
C LEU A 36 14.81 11.98 4.48
N VAL A 37 13.63 12.44 4.87
CA VAL A 37 12.37 11.80 4.48
C VAL A 37 11.81 12.41 3.20
N PRO A 38 11.10 11.65 2.35
CA PRO A 38 10.46 12.18 1.15
C PRO A 38 9.49 13.33 1.46
N GLN A 39 9.31 14.24 0.50
CA GLN A 39 8.54 15.47 0.67
C GLN A 39 7.13 15.26 1.24
N GLN A 40 6.47 14.17 0.91
CA GLN A 40 5.13 13.81 1.41
C GLN A 40 5.07 13.55 2.93
N TYR A 41 6.23 13.35 3.57
CA TYR A 41 6.36 13.14 5.01
C TYR A 41 6.89 14.39 5.73
N GLN A 42 7.29 15.45 4.99
CA GLN A 42 7.89 16.65 5.58
C GLN A 42 6.86 17.65 6.10
N GLY A 43 7.26 18.37 7.13
CA GLY A 43 6.49 19.45 7.72
C GLY A 43 5.22 18.98 8.43
N GLN A 44 4.42 19.95 8.89
CA GLN A 44 3.20 19.70 9.66
C GLN A 44 2.16 18.88 8.87
N LYS A 45 2.08 19.08 7.56
CA LYS A 45 1.18 18.32 6.69
C LYS A 45 1.61 16.85 6.51
N GLY A 46 2.90 16.56 6.65
CA GLY A 46 3.45 15.20 6.56
C GLY A 46 3.31 14.39 7.85
N LEU A 47 2.98 15.01 8.98
CA LEU A 47 2.89 14.34 10.28
C LEU A 47 1.93 13.13 10.27
N PRO A 48 0.70 13.21 9.73
CA PRO A 48 -0.19 12.04 9.65
C PRO A 48 0.41 10.90 8.81
N ASN A 49 1.07 11.23 7.70
CA ASN A 49 1.73 10.25 6.84
C ASN A 49 2.89 9.55 7.58
N CYS A 50 3.64 10.29 8.42
CA CYS A 50 4.65 9.70 9.28
C CYS A 50 4.07 8.67 10.26
N LEU A 51 2.91 8.94 10.86
CA LEU A 51 2.24 7.98 11.75
C LEU A 51 1.81 6.72 11.01
N VAL A 52 1.28 6.84 9.81
CA VAL A 52 0.93 5.69 8.96
C VAL A 52 2.19 4.88 8.61
N ALA A 53 3.27 5.54 8.23
CA ALA A 53 4.53 4.85 7.92
C ALA A 53 5.13 4.14 9.14
N LEU A 54 5.02 4.73 10.34
CA LEU A 54 5.43 4.09 11.59
C LEU A 54 4.60 2.83 11.90
N GLU A 55 3.28 2.86 11.70
CA GLU A 55 2.42 1.69 11.87
C GLU A 55 2.80 0.59 10.87
N MET A 56 3.01 0.94 9.60
CA MET A 56 3.46 -0.01 8.58
C MET A 56 4.81 -0.64 8.95
N ALA A 57 5.77 0.17 9.38
CA ALA A 57 7.08 -0.29 9.81
C ALA A 57 7.00 -1.27 10.98
N ASN A 58 6.14 -0.98 11.97
CA ASN A 58 5.89 -1.88 13.09
C ASN A 58 5.29 -3.22 12.64
N ARG A 59 4.29 -3.20 11.74
CA ARG A 59 3.68 -4.43 11.22
C ARG A 59 4.64 -5.28 10.42
N MET A 60 5.53 -4.66 9.67
CA MET A 60 6.53 -5.34 8.84
C MET A 60 7.82 -5.66 9.61
N ASN A 61 7.98 -5.16 10.83
CA ASN A 61 9.20 -5.26 11.64
C ASN A 61 10.45 -4.75 10.90
N ILE A 62 10.32 -3.60 10.23
CA ILE A 62 11.40 -2.93 9.49
C ILE A 62 11.55 -1.48 9.93
N SER A 63 12.64 -0.83 9.50
CA SER A 63 12.88 0.58 9.80
C SER A 63 11.81 1.50 9.18
N PRO A 64 11.27 2.49 9.92
CA PRO A 64 10.36 3.49 9.37
C PRO A 64 10.92 4.24 8.17
N LEU A 65 12.22 4.53 8.15
CA LEU A 65 12.85 5.20 7.00
C LEU A 65 12.82 4.35 5.74
N VAL A 66 12.95 3.02 5.86
CA VAL A 66 12.83 2.12 4.71
C VAL A 66 11.41 2.17 4.16
N VAL A 67 10.40 2.17 5.02
CA VAL A 67 8.99 2.34 4.61
C VAL A 67 8.81 3.67 3.90
N MET A 68 9.24 4.78 4.51
CA MET A 68 9.05 6.13 3.96
C MET A 68 9.72 6.31 2.60
N GLN A 69 10.89 5.71 2.38
CA GLN A 69 11.61 5.81 1.11
C GLN A 69 11.03 4.93 0.00
N ASN A 70 10.27 3.91 0.34
CA ASN A 70 9.74 2.94 -0.61
C ASN A 70 8.20 2.96 -0.75
N MET A 71 7.51 3.70 0.12
CA MET A 71 6.07 3.84 0.07
C MET A 71 5.69 5.18 -0.55
N ASN A 72 5.03 5.13 -1.69
CA ASN A 72 4.45 6.28 -2.37
C ASN A 72 2.95 6.37 -2.09
N VAL A 73 2.39 7.57 -2.16
CA VAL A 73 0.95 7.79 -2.07
C VAL A 73 0.46 8.29 -3.43
N ILE A 74 -0.30 7.46 -4.12
CA ILE A 74 -0.85 7.76 -5.45
C ILE A 74 -2.37 7.77 -5.34
N GLN A 75 -2.99 8.88 -5.66
CA GLN A 75 -4.46 9.07 -5.56
C GLN A 75 -5.02 8.68 -4.18
N GLY A 76 -4.28 9.02 -3.11
CA GLY A 76 -4.66 8.70 -1.74
C GLY A 76 -4.44 7.25 -1.30
N LYS A 77 -3.92 6.38 -2.18
CA LYS A 77 -3.61 4.98 -1.86
C LYS A 77 -2.11 4.80 -1.63
N PRO A 78 -1.69 4.11 -0.56
CA PRO A 78 -0.31 3.72 -0.39
C PRO A 78 0.08 2.68 -1.44
N SER A 79 1.31 2.76 -1.92
CA SER A 79 1.86 1.84 -2.91
C SER A 79 3.34 1.57 -2.64
N TRP A 80 3.79 0.34 -2.92
CA TRP A 80 5.19 -0.01 -2.81
C TRP A 80 5.95 0.22 -4.11
N SER A 81 7.22 0.58 -4.01
CA SER A 81 8.12 0.52 -5.15
C SER A 81 8.35 -0.94 -5.58
N ALA A 82 8.54 -1.20 -6.88
CA ALA A 82 8.86 -2.54 -7.37
C ALA A 82 10.18 -3.07 -6.76
N GLN A 83 11.15 -2.19 -6.53
CA GLN A 83 12.42 -2.52 -5.86
C GLN A 83 12.20 -3.02 -4.44
N PHE A 84 11.29 -2.41 -3.69
CA PHE A 84 10.97 -2.86 -2.34
C PHE A 84 10.35 -4.27 -2.33
N ILE A 85 9.50 -4.58 -3.31
CA ILE A 85 8.95 -5.93 -3.44
C ILE A 85 10.06 -6.94 -3.71
N ILE A 86 10.98 -6.64 -4.65
CA ILE A 86 12.14 -7.50 -4.93
C ILE A 86 12.99 -7.69 -3.65
N ALA A 87 13.30 -6.59 -2.95
CA ALA A 87 14.07 -6.65 -1.70
C ALA A 87 13.34 -7.50 -0.63
N THR A 88 12.02 -7.40 -0.56
CA THR A 88 11.22 -8.22 0.37
C THR A 88 11.27 -9.70 0.00
N ILE A 89 11.15 -10.05 -1.29
CA ILE A 89 11.25 -11.44 -1.75
C ILE A 89 12.62 -12.01 -1.43
N THR A 90 13.69 -11.30 -1.78
CA THR A 90 15.07 -11.77 -1.60
C THR A 90 15.54 -11.77 -0.14
N GLY A 91 14.99 -10.87 0.69
CA GLY A 91 15.36 -10.73 2.09
C GLY A 91 14.51 -11.52 3.08
N CYS A 92 13.40 -12.11 2.66
CA CYS A 92 12.45 -12.76 3.58
C CYS A 92 12.90 -14.14 4.11
N GLY A 93 13.96 -14.71 3.57
CA GLY A 93 14.49 -16.05 3.95
C GLY A 93 13.55 -17.21 3.59
N ARG A 94 12.51 -16.99 2.77
CA ARG A 94 11.60 -18.06 2.30
C ARG A 94 12.06 -18.68 1.00
N PHE A 95 12.91 -17.97 0.26
CA PHE A 95 13.37 -18.34 -1.08
C PHE A 95 14.89 -18.17 -1.17
N ASP A 96 15.52 -19.12 -1.85
CA ASP A 96 16.88 -19.05 -2.36
C ASP A 96 16.83 -18.96 -3.90
N ASP A 97 17.94 -18.60 -4.53
CA ASP A 97 18.14 -18.58 -5.98
C ASP A 97 17.05 -17.80 -6.75
N PHE A 98 16.59 -16.66 -6.16
CA PHE A 98 15.62 -15.82 -6.85
C PHE A 98 16.22 -15.23 -8.12
N ASP A 99 15.64 -15.55 -9.27
CA ASP A 99 16.10 -15.13 -10.60
C ASP A 99 14.93 -14.92 -11.57
N TYR A 100 15.26 -14.52 -12.79
CA TYR A 100 14.31 -14.25 -13.87
C TYR A 100 14.57 -15.19 -15.06
N GLU A 101 13.55 -15.94 -15.43
CA GLU A 101 13.53 -16.71 -16.66
C GLU A 101 12.91 -15.85 -17.77
N MET A 102 13.63 -15.69 -18.89
CA MET A 102 13.18 -14.93 -20.05
C MET A 102 13.01 -15.86 -21.25
N ASN A 103 12.00 -15.57 -22.08
CA ASN A 103 11.72 -16.34 -23.30
C ASN A 103 11.13 -15.42 -24.37
N GLY A 104 11.44 -15.71 -25.64
CA GLY A 104 11.03 -14.88 -26.78
C GLY A 104 11.89 -13.63 -26.96
N GLU A 105 11.61 -12.90 -28.00
CA GLU A 105 12.30 -11.65 -28.36
C GLU A 105 11.28 -10.58 -28.76
N LYS A 106 11.66 -9.33 -28.61
CA LYS A 106 10.86 -8.16 -29.04
C LYS A 106 9.39 -8.25 -28.56
N GLU A 107 8.48 -8.48 -29.49
CA GLU A 107 7.03 -8.51 -29.26
C GLU A 107 6.56 -9.74 -28.48
N ASP A 108 7.27 -10.86 -28.63
CA ASP A 108 6.98 -12.13 -27.97
C ASP A 108 7.75 -12.29 -26.64
N LEU A 109 8.52 -11.26 -26.25
CA LEU A 109 9.28 -11.28 -25.02
C LEU A 109 8.36 -11.45 -23.82
N LYS A 110 8.69 -12.43 -22.98
CA LYS A 110 8.02 -12.72 -21.71
C LYS A 110 9.02 -13.06 -20.63
N VAL A 111 8.69 -12.70 -19.41
CA VAL A 111 9.53 -12.88 -18.22
C VAL A 111 8.70 -13.51 -17.12
N ARG A 112 9.27 -14.38 -16.33
CA ARG A 112 8.74 -14.83 -15.04
C ARG A 112 9.83 -14.89 -13.99
N CYS A 113 9.45 -14.83 -12.72
CA CYS A 113 10.36 -15.10 -11.62
C CYS A 113 10.45 -16.58 -11.35
N THR A 114 11.65 -17.03 -10.95
CA THR A 114 11.92 -18.37 -10.44
C THR A 114 12.61 -18.24 -9.09
N ALA A 115 12.38 -19.20 -8.20
CA ALA A 115 13.06 -19.25 -6.91
C ALA A 115 12.97 -20.67 -6.34
N THR A 116 13.91 -21.03 -5.46
CA THR A 116 13.85 -22.27 -4.70
C THR A 116 13.27 -21.98 -3.32
N ARG A 117 12.16 -22.63 -2.97
CA ARG A 117 11.55 -22.45 -1.65
C ARG A 117 12.37 -23.20 -0.58
N VAL A 118 12.87 -22.48 0.42
CA VAL A 118 13.74 -23.02 1.48
C VAL A 118 13.09 -24.17 2.24
N LYS A 119 11.78 -24.10 2.54
CA LYS A 119 11.06 -25.08 3.38
C LYS A 119 11.14 -26.53 2.85
N ASP A 120 11.10 -26.72 1.55
CA ASP A 120 10.97 -28.03 0.91
C ASP A 120 11.85 -28.18 -0.33
N SER A 121 12.76 -27.24 -0.57
CA SER A 121 13.68 -27.20 -1.73
C SER A 121 12.96 -27.31 -3.09
N LYS A 122 11.69 -26.88 -3.13
CA LYS A 122 10.88 -26.94 -4.35
C LYS A 122 11.12 -25.70 -5.20
N GLU A 123 11.40 -25.92 -6.48
CA GLU A 123 11.41 -24.84 -7.47
C GLU A 123 10.01 -24.23 -7.61
N ILE A 124 9.91 -22.92 -7.44
CA ILE A 124 8.71 -22.12 -7.61
C ILE A 124 8.87 -21.28 -8.86
N LYS A 125 7.90 -21.32 -9.75
CA LYS A 125 7.85 -20.51 -10.96
C LYS A 125 6.64 -19.59 -10.89
N GLY A 126 6.89 -18.30 -11.02
CA GLY A 126 5.85 -17.28 -11.10
C GLY A 126 5.12 -17.31 -12.45
N SER A 127 4.10 -16.50 -12.57
CA SER A 127 3.36 -16.31 -13.82
C SER A 127 4.21 -15.63 -14.88
N TRP A 128 4.03 -16.03 -16.14
CA TRP A 128 4.61 -15.32 -17.26
C TRP A 128 3.95 -13.93 -17.42
N VAL A 129 4.78 -12.93 -17.57
CA VAL A 129 4.37 -11.58 -17.96
C VAL A 129 4.98 -11.28 -19.32
N SER A 130 4.17 -10.83 -20.28
CA SER A 130 4.60 -10.63 -21.67
C SER A 130 4.32 -9.20 -22.16
N ILE A 131 4.98 -8.82 -23.25
CA ILE A 131 4.68 -7.57 -23.98
C ILE A 131 3.22 -7.59 -24.49
N GLY A 132 2.73 -8.75 -24.94
CA GLY A 132 1.33 -8.91 -25.34
C GLY A 132 0.35 -8.57 -24.20
N MET A 133 0.62 -9.08 -22.99
CA MET A 133 -0.16 -8.73 -21.78
C MET A 133 -0.08 -7.22 -21.48
N ALA A 134 1.13 -6.64 -21.55
CA ALA A 134 1.31 -5.21 -21.30
C ALA A 134 0.49 -4.32 -22.26
N ARG A 135 0.28 -4.77 -23.50
CA ARG A 135 -0.57 -4.08 -24.46
C ARG A 135 -2.06 -4.25 -24.17
N GLN A 136 -2.49 -5.47 -23.85
CA GLN A 136 -3.89 -5.76 -23.52
C GLN A 136 -4.35 -4.98 -22.29
N GLU A 137 -3.49 -4.89 -21.28
CA GLU A 137 -3.74 -4.17 -20.04
C GLU A 137 -3.41 -2.66 -20.12
N ASN A 138 -3.03 -2.15 -21.31
CA ASN A 138 -2.68 -0.75 -21.52
C ASN A 138 -1.49 -0.22 -20.71
N TRP A 139 -0.62 -1.07 -20.16
CA TRP A 139 0.58 -0.64 -19.42
C TRP A 139 1.57 0.13 -20.30
N VAL A 140 1.56 -0.15 -21.61
CA VAL A 140 2.40 0.52 -22.62
C VAL A 140 2.15 2.02 -22.77
N LYS A 141 1.12 2.58 -22.12
CA LYS A 141 0.92 4.02 -21.98
C LYS A 141 2.07 4.69 -21.21
N ASN A 142 2.65 3.99 -20.25
CA ASN A 142 3.86 4.44 -19.58
C ASN A 142 5.05 4.32 -20.54
N PRO A 143 5.77 5.44 -20.84
CA PRO A 143 6.88 5.46 -21.81
C PRO A 143 8.01 4.47 -21.48
N LYS A 144 8.19 4.09 -20.23
CA LYS A 144 9.19 3.13 -19.79
C LYS A 144 9.04 1.76 -20.46
N TRP A 145 7.82 1.36 -20.80
CA TRP A 145 7.58 0.11 -21.54
C TRP A 145 8.17 0.11 -22.97
N LYS A 146 8.38 1.30 -23.55
CA LYS A 146 9.03 1.44 -24.86
C LYS A 146 10.54 1.54 -24.74
N SER A 147 11.04 2.25 -23.73
CA SER A 147 12.47 2.52 -23.56
C SER A 147 13.23 1.38 -22.86
N MET A 148 12.58 0.65 -21.94
CA MET A 148 13.20 -0.42 -21.15
C MET A 148 12.23 -1.58 -20.91
N PRO A 149 11.73 -2.26 -21.95
CA PRO A 149 10.68 -3.27 -21.83
C PRO A 149 11.08 -4.46 -20.95
N GLU A 150 12.30 -4.96 -21.07
CA GLU A 150 12.78 -6.06 -20.20
C GLU A 150 12.73 -5.70 -18.71
N HIS A 151 13.15 -4.49 -18.38
CA HIS A 151 13.15 -4.03 -17.00
C HIS A 151 11.74 -3.94 -16.44
N MET A 152 10.81 -3.41 -17.22
CA MET A 152 9.39 -3.33 -16.84
C MET A 152 8.76 -4.72 -16.70
N LEU A 153 9.11 -5.66 -17.58
CA LEU A 153 8.66 -7.05 -17.45
C LEU A 153 9.19 -7.72 -16.18
N LYS A 154 10.48 -7.52 -15.84
CA LYS A 154 11.08 -8.03 -14.61
C LYS A 154 10.38 -7.47 -13.37
N TYR A 155 10.14 -6.16 -13.33
CA TYR A 155 9.43 -5.52 -12.23
C TYR A 155 8.01 -6.07 -12.07
N ARG A 156 7.27 -6.18 -13.18
CA ARG A 156 5.91 -6.70 -13.14
C ARG A 156 5.86 -8.18 -12.76
N ALA A 157 6.81 -9.00 -13.25
CA ALA A 157 6.92 -10.40 -12.87
C ALA A 157 7.24 -10.56 -11.38
N ALA A 158 8.15 -9.73 -10.83
CA ALA A 158 8.45 -9.71 -9.40
C ALA A 158 7.26 -9.27 -8.55
N THR A 159 6.49 -8.30 -9.02
CA THR A 159 5.25 -7.86 -8.37
C THR A 159 4.24 -9.01 -8.28
N PHE A 160 4.00 -9.71 -9.38
CA PHE A 160 3.08 -10.85 -9.39
C PHE A 160 3.57 -12.00 -8.50
N PHE A 161 4.87 -12.28 -8.53
CA PHE A 161 5.48 -13.27 -7.65
C PHE A 161 5.32 -12.89 -6.18
N GLY A 162 5.65 -11.64 -5.82
CA GLY A 162 5.55 -11.14 -4.46
C GLY A 162 4.12 -11.18 -3.92
N ARG A 163 3.14 -10.78 -4.71
CA ARG A 163 1.72 -10.83 -4.32
C ARG A 163 1.20 -12.26 -4.14
N GLN A 164 1.76 -13.21 -4.85
CA GLN A 164 1.33 -14.61 -4.75
C GLN A 164 1.98 -15.34 -3.56
N TYR A 165 3.25 -15.05 -3.27
CA TYR A 165 4.05 -15.85 -2.35
C TYR A 165 4.48 -15.15 -1.06
N VAL A 166 4.45 -13.81 -1.03
CA VAL A 166 4.81 -12.98 0.14
C VAL A 166 3.79 -11.87 0.43
N ALA A 167 2.53 -12.08 0.06
CA ALA A 167 1.45 -11.11 0.25
C ALA A 167 1.30 -10.65 1.72
N ASP A 168 1.55 -11.53 2.66
CA ASP A 168 1.56 -11.26 4.10
C ASP A 168 2.61 -10.23 4.49
N LEU A 169 3.80 -10.27 3.88
CA LEU A 169 4.86 -9.30 4.12
C LEU A 169 4.61 -7.95 3.43
N LEU A 170 3.91 -7.97 2.31
CA LEU A 170 3.56 -6.77 1.54
C LEU A 170 2.27 -6.09 2.03
N LEU A 171 1.61 -6.65 3.04
CA LEU A 171 0.34 -6.16 3.61
C LEU A 171 -0.77 -5.97 2.57
N GLY A 172 -0.72 -6.66 1.44
CA GLY A 172 -1.69 -6.55 0.35
C GLY A 172 -1.65 -5.22 -0.43
N ILE A 173 -0.64 -4.39 -0.19
CA ILE A 173 -0.50 -3.09 -0.86
C ILE A 173 0.00 -3.28 -2.29
N GLN A 174 -0.60 -2.55 -3.23
CA GLN A 174 -0.25 -2.55 -4.65
C GLN A 174 1.08 -1.85 -4.92
N THR A 175 1.65 -2.07 -6.10
CA THR A 175 2.80 -1.29 -6.55
C THR A 175 2.38 0.04 -7.17
N GLU A 176 3.35 0.97 -7.24
CA GLU A 176 3.20 2.24 -7.93
C GLU A 176 2.78 2.05 -9.39
N ASP A 177 3.47 1.17 -10.12
CA ASP A 177 3.17 0.89 -11.52
C ASP A 177 1.76 0.31 -11.72
N GLU A 178 1.26 -0.50 -10.78
CA GLU A 178 -0.10 -1.03 -10.85
C GLU A 178 -1.16 0.07 -10.67
N ILE A 179 -0.93 1.02 -9.76
CA ILE A 179 -1.88 2.12 -9.52
C ILE A 179 -1.89 3.09 -10.70
N VAL A 180 -0.72 3.38 -11.29
CA VAL A 180 -0.60 4.26 -12.45
C VAL A 180 -1.26 3.64 -13.69
N ASP A 181 -1.16 2.32 -13.84
CA ASP A 181 -1.74 1.59 -14.97
C ASP A 181 -3.26 1.44 -14.87
N ILE A 182 -3.83 1.44 -13.64
CA ILE A 182 -5.26 1.47 -13.42
C ILE A 182 -5.73 2.91 -13.67
N SER A 183 -6.14 3.23 -14.90
CA SER A 183 -6.84 4.49 -15.16
C SER A 183 -8.02 4.61 -14.21
N PRO A 184 -8.17 5.68 -13.43
CA PRO A 184 -9.33 5.85 -12.57
C PRO A 184 -10.58 5.80 -13.45
N VAL A 185 -11.43 4.80 -13.24
CA VAL A 185 -12.77 4.83 -13.77
C VAL A 185 -13.45 5.97 -13.03
N ASP A 186 -13.81 7.03 -13.76
CA ASP A 186 -14.59 8.13 -13.21
C ASP A 186 -15.97 7.58 -12.85
N ILE A 187 -16.13 7.23 -11.58
CA ILE A 187 -17.40 6.76 -10.99
C ILE A 187 -18.27 7.94 -10.53
N THR A 188 -17.85 9.18 -10.82
CA THR A 188 -18.68 10.35 -10.53
C THR A 188 -19.97 10.22 -11.33
N PRO A 189 -21.15 10.19 -10.69
CA PRO A 189 -22.41 10.16 -11.42
C PRO A 189 -22.46 11.37 -12.36
N LYS A 190 -22.55 11.15 -13.66
CA LYS A 190 -22.64 12.22 -14.67
C LYS A 190 -23.99 12.97 -14.65
N GLY A 191 -24.76 12.82 -13.58
CA GLY A 191 -25.97 13.60 -13.31
C GLY A 191 -25.61 14.81 -12.46
N LYS A 192 -25.91 16.02 -12.94
CA LYS A 192 -26.05 17.16 -12.05
C LYS A 192 -27.23 16.84 -11.13
N VAL A 193 -26.95 16.45 -9.89
CA VAL A 193 -27.97 16.37 -8.85
C VAL A 193 -28.42 17.82 -8.63
N THR A 194 -29.58 18.16 -9.13
CA THR A 194 -30.17 19.47 -8.88
C THR A 194 -30.68 19.51 -7.44
N ALA A 195 -30.62 20.68 -6.82
CA ALA A 195 -31.02 20.87 -5.42
C ALA A 195 -32.51 20.48 -5.14
N GLU A 196 -33.27 20.20 -6.17
CA GLU A 196 -34.67 19.72 -6.12
C GLU A 196 -34.73 18.18 -5.87
N GLU A 197 -33.77 17.40 -6.38
CA GLU A 197 -33.74 15.94 -6.17
C GLU A 197 -33.33 15.54 -4.75
N VAL A 198 -32.61 16.40 -4.03
CA VAL A 198 -32.22 16.17 -2.63
C VAL A 198 -33.41 16.41 -1.68
N LYS A 199 -34.35 17.26 -2.01
CA LYS A 199 -35.54 17.53 -1.19
C LYS A 199 -36.61 16.43 -1.23
N GLY A 200 -36.52 15.49 -2.16
CA GLY A 200 -37.50 14.40 -2.31
C GLY A 200 -37.23 13.16 -1.45
N GLN A 201 -36.11 13.11 -0.70
CA GLN A 201 -35.75 11.96 0.15
C GLN A 201 -35.75 12.26 1.65
N GLU A 202 -36.27 13.41 2.09
CA GLU A 202 -36.56 13.63 3.51
C GLU A 202 -37.94 13.01 3.87
N GLY A 203 -38.00 11.70 3.79
CA GLY A 203 -39.10 10.87 4.29
C GLY A 203 -38.63 10.09 5.50
N GLU A 204 -39.06 10.56 6.68
CA GLU A 204 -39.17 9.80 7.93
C GLU A 204 -37.90 9.04 8.44
N SER A 205 -36.96 9.74 9.07
CA SER A 205 -36.18 9.15 10.13
C SER A 205 -36.55 9.83 11.46
N SER A 206 -37.36 9.15 12.24
CA SER A 206 -37.66 9.47 13.63
C SER A 206 -36.41 9.28 14.49
N TRP A 207 -35.65 10.35 14.69
CA TRP A 207 -34.69 10.44 15.79
C TRP A 207 -35.38 11.17 16.93
N GLU A 208 -35.78 10.46 17.97
CA GLU A 208 -36.22 11.06 19.21
C GLU A 208 -35.11 11.94 19.76
N ALA A 209 -35.46 13.19 20.04
CA ALA A 209 -34.57 14.15 20.64
C ALA A 209 -34.19 13.68 22.06
N VAL A 210 -32.91 13.43 22.28
CA VAL A 210 -32.36 13.27 23.62
C VAL A 210 -32.38 14.65 24.28
N GLU A 211 -33.22 14.80 25.32
CA GLU A 211 -33.30 16.00 26.15
C GLU A 211 -31.94 16.31 26.77
N LYS A 212 -31.51 17.56 26.64
CA LYS A 212 -30.34 18.09 27.32
C LYS A 212 -30.58 18.12 28.83
N PRO A 213 -29.60 17.75 29.67
CA PRO A 213 -29.69 17.96 31.11
C PRO A 213 -29.78 19.47 31.41
N GLN A 214 -30.74 19.83 32.27
CA GLN A 214 -30.87 21.17 32.81
C GLN A 214 -29.68 21.46 33.73
N GLU A 215 -29.01 22.61 33.51
CA GLU A 215 -28.03 23.16 34.43
C GLU A 215 -28.78 23.71 35.68
N GLU A 216 -28.48 23.15 36.84
CA GLU A 216 -28.87 23.75 38.12
C GLU A 216 -27.97 24.97 38.43
N PRO A 217 -28.51 26.04 38.98
CA PRO A 217 -27.71 27.19 39.36
C PRO A 217 -26.91 26.90 40.63
N ASP A 218 -25.60 27.12 40.56
CA ASP A 218 -24.71 27.13 41.70
C ASP A 218 -25.03 28.33 42.63
N ASP A 219 -25.64 28.05 43.76
CA ASP A 219 -25.66 28.91 44.92
C ASP A 219 -24.43 28.58 45.79
N PHE A 220 -23.44 29.44 45.75
CA PHE A 220 -22.37 29.45 46.76
C PHE A 220 -22.41 30.75 47.59
N PHE A 221 -22.70 30.57 48.85
CA PHE A 221 -22.25 31.41 49.95
C PHE A 221 -20.82 31.05 50.35
#